data_9e79152e606fffe5d02c8c5b12418092
#
_entry.id   9e79152e606fffe5d02c8c5b12418092
#
_cell.length_a   1.000
_cell.length_b   1.000
_cell.length_c   1.000
_cell.angle_alpha   90.00
_cell.angle_beta   90.00
_cell.angle_gamma   90.00
#
_symmetry.space_group_name_H-M   'P 1'
#
loop_
_entity.id
_entity.type
_entity.pdbx_description
1 polymer ?
#
loop_
_entity_poly.entity_id
_entity_poly.type
_entity_poly.pdbx_seq_one_letter_code
_entity_poly.pdbx_strand_id
1 'polypeptide(L)'
;NISLVEPEKEFVRNYKQGDDCPRDLKIRGIDSNEDGGFVAIIDLQANQVKSLDRVSKNAQVTYSMAEVFMTQELTKADERYQDALKKRGITDMSMVQIDPWPAGGIVHESIEPGHRALKAISFLRENETDNAYAKPITGVISHVDLTLQKVTHVEDHGVVEMPKAHARY
;
A
#
# COMPACT_ATOMS: atom_id res chain seq x y z
N ASN A 1 9.70 6.37 3.50
CA ASN A 1 8.75 7.11 4.35
C ASN A 1 9.54 7.91 5.40
N ILE A 2 9.18 9.16 5.59
CA ILE A 2 9.83 10.07 6.54
C ILE A 2 8.75 10.68 7.43
N SER A 3 8.96 10.68 8.74
CA SER A 3 8.04 11.27 9.73
C SER A 3 8.82 11.83 10.91
N LEU A 4 8.28 12.87 11.56
CA LEU A 4 8.78 13.27 12.87
C LEU A 4 8.44 12.19 13.90
N VAL A 5 9.32 12.02 14.88
CA VAL A 5 9.04 11.20 16.07
C VAL A 5 8.26 12.07 17.04
N GLU A 6 7.17 11.55 17.57
CA GLU A 6 6.41 12.22 18.60
C GLU A 6 7.24 12.26 19.90
N PRO A 7 7.36 13.41 20.56
CA PRO A 7 8.04 13.49 21.85
C PRO A 7 7.37 12.62 22.91
N GLU A 8 8.13 12.21 23.91
CA GLU A 8 7.62 11.42 25.03
C GLU A 8 6.45 12.13 25.72
N LYS A 9 5.44 11.35 26.12
CA LYS A 9 4.22 11.89 26.76
C LYS A 9 4.50 12.75 28.01
N GLU A 10 5.53 12.39 28.76
CA GLU A 10 5.93 13.15 29.94
C GLU A 10 6.45 14.54 29.54
N PHE A 11 7.27 14.61 28.49
CA PHE A 11 7.72 15.88 27.93
C PHE A 11 6.54 16.75 27.50
N VAL A 12 5.62 16.18 26.72
CA VAL A 12 4.44 16.91 26.21
C VAL A 12 3.56 17.45 27.36
N ARG A 13 3.37 16.67 28.44
CA ARG A 13 2.59 17.09 29.61
C ARG A 13 3.21 18.24 30.40
N ASN A 14 4.54 18.29 30.41
CA ASN A 14 5.30 19.28 31.19
C ASN A 14 5.77 20.48 30.35
N TYR A 15 5.51 20.44 29.04
CA TYR A 15 5.98 21.46 28.08
C TYR A 15 5.49 22.86 28.48
N LYS A 16 6.40 23.79 28.47
CA LYS A 16 6.12 25.22 28.62
C LYS A 16 6.59 25.97 27.37
N GLN A 17 5.93 27.04 27.04
CA GLN A 17 6.30 27.88 25.92
C GLN A 17 7.77 28.33 26.06
N GLY A 18 8.59 28.00 25.08
CA GLY A 18 10.03 28.30 25.06
C GLY A 18 10.93 27.13 25.44
N ASP A 19 10.36 26.00 25.88
CA ASP A 19 11.16 24.79 26.10
C ASP A 19 11.70 24.26 24.76
N ASP A 20 12.92 23.74 24.78
CA ASP A 20 13.55 23.11 23.62
C ASP A 20 12.89 21.77 23.33
N CYS A 21 12.18 21.68 22.20
CA CYS A 21 11.42 20.49 21.83
C CYS A 21 12.32 19.52 21.03
N PRO A 22 12.43 18.25 21.45
CA PRO A 22 13.15 17.23 20.68
C PRO A 22 12.63 17.13 19.25
N ARG A 23 13.54 17.10 18.28
CA ARG A 23 13.22 17.02 16.85
C ARG A 23 13.90 15.83 16.22
N ASP A 24 13.34 14.66 16.49
CA ASP A 24 13.81 13.43 15.91
C ASP A 24 13.02 13.10 14.64
N LEU A 25 13.74 12.66 13.60
CA LEU A 25 13.19 12.22 12.34
C LEU A 25 13.29 10.70 12.25
N LYS A 26 12.20 10.04 11.97
CA LYS A 26 12.16 8.60 11.68
C LYS A 26 12.08 8.38 10.18
N ILE A 27 13.08 7.69 9.65
CA ILE A 27 13.16 7.29 8.24
C ILE A 27 12.94 5.79 8.14
N ARG A 28 12.04 5.37 7.25
CA ARG A 28 11.89 3.98 6.82
C ARG A 28 12.20 3.92 5.34
N GLY A 29 13.11 3.06 4.95
CA GLY A 29 13.58 2.96 3.57
C GLY A 29 13.95 1.56 3.17
N ILE A 30 14.21 1.41 1.88
CA ILE A 30 14.81 0.23 1.28
C ILE A 30 16.22 0.62 0.91
N ASP A 31 17.18 -0.24 1.21
CA ASP A 31 18.56 -0.08 0.77
C ASP A 31 18.71 -0.85 -0.56
N SER A 32 18.99 -0.13 -1.63
CA SER A 32 19.17 -0.74 -2.96
C SER A 32 20.45 -1.58 -3.08
N ASN A 33 21.40 -1.40 -2.18
CA ASN A 33 22.67 -2.12 -2.17
C ASN A 33 22.65 -3.34 -1.24
N GLU A 34 21.67 -3.41 -0.37
CA GLU A 34 21.47 -4.51 0.55
C GLU A 34 20.02 -4.99 0.48
N ASP A 35 19.85 -6.29 0.44
CA ASP A 35 18.55 -6.94 0.42
C ASP A 35 17.79 -6.66 1.73
N GLY A 36 16.93 -5.66 1.75
CA GLY A 36 16.09 -5.40 2.91
C GLY A 36 15.79 -3.92 3.17
N GLY A 37 15.01 -3.71 4.19
CA GLY A 37 14.64 -2.39 4.67
C GLY A 37 15.49 -1.92 5.84
N PHE A 38 15.33 -0.65 6.18
CA PHE A 38 15.91 -0.08 7.39
C PHE A 38 14.96 0.91 8.06
N VAL A 39 15.17 1.09 9.36
CA VAL A 39 14.57 2.17 10.15
C VAL A 39 15.69 2.97 10.78
N ALA A 40 15.75 4.26 10.53
CA ALA A 40 16.73 5.16 11.14
C ALA A 40 16.03 6.24 11.97
N ILE A 41 16.64 6.62 13.09
CA ILE A 41 16.27 7.80 13.87
C ILE A 41 17.40 8.81 13.76
N ILE A 42 17.05 10.03 13.36
CA ILE A 42 17.99 11.13 13.19
C ILE A 42 17.60 12.26 14.14
N ASP A 43 18.56 12.72 14.92
CA ASP A 43 18.45 13.94 15.71
C ASP A 43 18.69 15.13 14.78
N LEU A 44 17.67 15.93 14.54
CA LEU A 44 17.77 17.11 13.66
C LEU A 44 18.49 18.29 14.34
N GLN A 45 18.53 18.34 15.68
CA GLN A 45 19.22 19.39 16.42
C GLN A 45 20.71 19.12 16.47
N ALA A 46 21.10 17.89 16.81
CA ALA A 46 22.49 17.46 16.82
C ALA A 46 23.04 17.08 15.43
N ASN A 47 22.17 16.98 14.41
CA ASN A 47 22.49 16.54 13.04
C ASN A 47 23.25 15.20 13.02
N GLN A 48 22.71 14.21 13.75
CA GLN A 48 23.35 12.89 13.89
C GLN A 48 22.33 11.76 13.86
N VAL A 49 22.79 10.57 13.42
CA VAL A 49 22.01 9.35 13.47
C VAL A 49 22.02 8.81 14.91
N LYS A 50 20.84 8.69 15.54
CA LYS A 50 20.66 8.07 16.86
C LYS A 50 20.61 6.56 16.78
N SER A 51 19.92 6.02 15.80
CA SER A 51 19.87 4.57 15.54
C SER A 51 19.70 4.26 14.07
N LEU A 52 20.17 3.09 13.67
CA LEU A 52 19.96 2.48 12.36
C LEU A 52 19.71 0.99 12.55
N ASP A 53 18.46 0.57 12.38
CA ASP A 53 18.04 -0.80 12.56
C ASP A 53 17.71 -1.43 11.20
N ARG A 54 18.30 -2.58 10.90
CA ARG A 54 17.99 -3.34 9.69
C ARG A 54 16.72 -4.16 9.89
N VAL A 55 15.85 -4.12 8.90
CA VAL A 55 14.62 -4.90 8.88
C VAL A 55 14.90 -6.25 8.22
N SER A 56 14.35 -7.32 8.77
CA SER A 56 14.49 -8.67 8.18
C SER A 56 14.10 -8.68 6.71
N LYS A 57 14.82 -9.47 5.89
CA LYS A 57 14.54 -9.65 4.46
C LYS A 57 13.08 -10.08 4.18
N ASN A 58 12.46 -10.79 5.12
CA ASN A 58 11.08 -11.26 5.00
C ASN A 58 10.05 -10.20 5.46
N ALA A 59 10.49 -9.08 6.02
CA ALA A 59 9.62 -8.00 6.46
C ALA A 59 9.74 -6.82 5.47
N GLN A 60 8.61 -6.39 4.94
CA GLN A 60 8.55 -5.31 3.98
C GLN A 60 8.28 -3.98 4.68
N VAL A 61 9.06 -2.97 4.34
CA VAL A 61 8.81 -1.60 4.82
C VAL A 61 7.57 -1.02 4.13
N THR A 62 7.05 0.09 4.68
CA THR A 62 5.90 0.82 4.13
C THR A 62 6.06 1.10 2.62
N TYR A 63 5.00 0.89 1.87
CA TYR A 63 4.95 1.16 0.44
C TYR A 63 4.91 2.66 0.15
N SER A 64 5.55 3.05 -0.93
CA SER A 64 5.50 4.41 -1.46
C SER A 64 4.23 4.63 -2.29
N MET A 65 3.84 5.89 -2.48
CA MET A 65 2.74 6.23 -3.39
C MET A 65 3.03 5.81 -4.84
N ALA A 66 4.30 5.84 -5.26
CA ALA A 66 4.69 5.35 -6.58
C ALA A 66 4.38 3.86 -6.76
N GLU A 67 4.65 3.03 -5.75
CA GLU A 67 4.32 1.60 -5.77
C GLU A 67 2.80 1.36 -5.74
N VAL A 68 2.05 2.19 -5.02
CA VAL A 68 0.58 2.16 -5.03
C VAL A 68 0.02 2.44 -6.42
N PHE A 69 0.46 3.53 -7.07
CA PHE A 69 0.04 3.87 -8.43
C PHE A 69 0.47 2.82 -9.45
N MET A 70 1.71 2.33 -9.36
CA MET A 70 2.19 1.24 -10.23
C MET A 70 1.29 0.00 -10.12
N THR A 71 0.89 -0.39 -8.91
CA THR A 71 -0.02 -1.52 -8.69
C THR A 71 -1.37 -1.31 -9.39
N GLN A 72 -1.92 -0.10 -9.31
CA GLN A 72 -3.18 0.24 -9.97
C GLN A 72 -3.06 0.13 -11.50
N GLU A 73 -2.01 0.69 -12.07
CA GLU A 73 -1.76 0.67 -13.52
C GLU A 73 -1.53 -0.75 -14.04
N LEU A 74 -0.65 -1.52 -13.38
CA LEU A 74 -0.37 -2.90 -13.77
C LEU A 74 -1.63 -3.77 -13.70
N THR A 75 -2.43 -3.62 -12.64
CA THR A 75 -3.66 -4.38 -12.46
C THR A 75 -4.68 -4.05 -13.56
N LYS A 76 -4.90 -2.76 -13.85
CA LYS A 76 -5.85 -2.34 -14.89
C LYS A 76 -5.42 -2.76 -16.30
N ALA A 77 -4.13 -2.87 -16.55
CA ALA A 77 -3.58 -3.30 -17.83
C ALA A 77 -3.58 -4.83 -18.04
N ASP A 78 -3.75 -5.62 -16.97
CA ASP A 78 -3.70 -7.08 -17.05
C ASP A 78 -4.97 -7.65 -17.69
N GLU A 79 -4.82 -8.39 -18.80
CA GLU A 79 -5.95 -8.96 -19.54
C GLU A 79 -6.77 -9.95 -18.71
N ARG A 80 -6.14 -10.75 -17.84
CA ARG A 80 -6.83 -11.70 -16.96
C ARG A 80 -7.73 -10.97 -15.97
N TYR A 81 -7.26 -9.85 -15.46
CA TYR A 81 -8.06 -8.99 -14.57
C TYR A 81 -9.24 -8.37 -15.32
N GLN A 82 -8.99 -7.80 -16.51
CA GLN A 82 -10.03 -7.22 -17.35
C GLN A 82 -11.11 -8.27 -17.70
N ASP A 83 -10.70 -9.49 -18.03
CA ASP A 83 -11.63 -10.57 -18.35
C ASP A 83 -12.46 -11.01 -17.14
N ALA A 84 -11.87 -11.03 -15.95
CA ALA A 84 -12.60 -11.28 -14.71
C ALA A 84 -13.65 -10.18 -14.44
N LEU A 85 -13.34 -8.92 -14.75
CA LEU A 85 -14.30 -7.80 -14.63
C LEU A 85 -15.38 -7.84 -15.70
N LYS A 86 -15.05 -8.18 -16.94
CA LYS A 86 -16.05 -8.35 -18.04
C LYS A 86 -17.11 -9.39 -17.69
N LYS A 87 -16.73 -10.51 -17.05
CA LYS A 87 -17.68 -11.52 -16.55
C LYS A 87 -18.69 -10.92 -15.56
N ARG A 88 -18.34 -9.83 -14.88
CA ARG A 88 -19.18 -9.08 -13.92
C ARG A 88 -19.91 -7.90 -14.56
N GLY A 89 -19.83 -7.78 -15.90
CA GLY A 89 -20.46 -6.69 -16.66
C GLY A 89 -19.70 -5.36 -16.55
N ILE A 90 -18.46 -5.36 -16.05
CA ILE A 90 -17.61 -4.16 -15.90
C ILE A 90 -16.65 -4.11 -17.06
N THR A 91 -16.80 -3.09 -17.93
CA THR A 91 -15.96 -2.89 -19.12
C THR A 91 -15.20 -1.58 -19.10
N ASP A 92 -15.64 -0.61 -18.30
CA ASP A 92 -14.98 0.69 -18.17
C ASP A 92 -14.02 0.69 -16.98
N MET A 93 -12.73 0.56 -17.27
CA MET A 93 -11.68 0.57 -16.26
C MET A 93 -11.47 1.93 -15.59
N SER A 94 -11.98 3.02 -16.16
CA SER A 94 -11.90 4.35 -15.53
C SER A 94 -12.77 4.45 -14.28
N MET A 95 -13.86 3.69 -14.26
CA MET A 95 -14.78 3.60 -13.11
C MET A 95 -14.32 2.62 -12.03
N VAL A 96 -13.25 1.86 -12.29
CA VAL A 96 -12.69 0.94 -11.31
C VAL A 96 -11.66 1.65 -10.45
N GLN A 97 -11.90 1.71 -9.16
CA GLN A 97 -10.93 2.09 -8.16
C GLN A 97 -10.22 0.84 -7.64
N ILE A 98 -8.90 0.85 -7.69
CA ILE A 98 -8.08 -0.20 -7.11
C ILE A 98 -7.44 0.34 -5.83
N ASP A 99 -7.55 -0.45 -4.77
CA ASP A 99 -6.94 -0.16 -3.48
C ASP A 99 -5.84 -1.21 -3.20
N PRO A 100 -4.57 -0.86 -3.36
CA PRO A 100 -3.46 -1.76 -3.12
C PRO A 100 -3.24 -1.99 -1.62
N TRP A 101 -3.26 -3.24 -1.21
CA TRP A 101 -3.06 -3.65 0.16
C TRP A 101 -1.77 -4.45 0.33
N PRO A 102 -1.03 -4.23 1.42
CA PRO A 102 0.13 -5.07 1.75
C PRO A 102 -0.27 -6.55 1.79
N ALA A 103 0.55 -7.40 1.18
CA ALA A 103 0.32 -8.85 1.23
C ALA A 103 0.48 -9.43 2.65
N GLY A 104 1.10 -8.67 3.55
CA GLY A 104 1.38 -9.11 4.93
C GLY A 104 2.34 -10.30 4.95
N GLY A 105 2.09 -11.25 5.84
CA GLY A 105 2.83 -12.51 5.90
C GLY A 105 2.30 -13.60 4.96
N ILE A 106 1.24 -13.32 4.18
CA ILE A 106 0.59 -14.27 3.28
C ILE A 106 0.77 -13.76 1.85
N VAL A 107 1.89 -14.13 1.25
CA VAL A 107 2.21 -13.83 -0.14
C VAL A 107 1.78 -15.03 -0.99
N HIS A 108 1.17 -14.77 -2.16
CA HIS A 108 0.78 -15.83 -3.08
C HIS A 108 2.02 -16.56 -3.63
N GLU A 109 1.92 -17.86 -3.85
CA GLU A 109 3.01 -18.73 -4.32
C GLU A 109 3.62 -18.33 -5.67
N SER A 110 2.90 -17.52 -6.46
CA SER A 110 3.39 -16.96 -7.72
C SER A 110 4.42 -15.82 -7.55
N ILE A 111 4.64 -15.37 -6.32
CA ILE A 111 5.61 -14.30 -5.99
C ILE A 111 6.75 -14.92 -5.20
N GLU A 112 7.97 -14.70 -5.65
CA GLU A 112 9.15 -15.27 -5.02
C GLU A 112 9.38 -14.71 -3.61
N PRO A 113 9.90 -15.55 -2.69
CA PRO A 113 10.25 -15.09 -1.34
C PRO A 113 11.22 -13.91 -1.38
N GLY A 114 10.92 -12.86 -0.60
CA GLY A 114 11.72 -11.65 -0.55
C GLY A 114 11.30 -10.55 -1.54
N HIS A 115 10.51 -10.88 -2.57
CA HIS A 115 9.96 -9.86 -3.47
C HIS A 115 8.94 -8.98 -2.76
N ARG A 116 8.88 -7.71 -3.16
CA ARG A 116 7.86 -6.78 -2.70
C ARG A 116 6.54 -7.07 -3.38
N ALA A 117 5.47 -7.19 -2.58
CA ALA A 117 4.18 -7.62 -3.08
C ALA A 117 3.01 -6.80 -2.54
N LEU A 118 2.07 -6.46 -3.40
CA LEU A 118 0.78 -5.88 -3.05
C LEU A 118 -0.36 -6.75 -3.59
N LYS A 119 -1.48 -6.74 -2.86
CA LYS A 119 -2.76 -7.29 -3.34
C LYS A 119 -3.63 -6.13 -3.79
N ALA A 120 -4.17 -6.22 -4.99
CA ALA A 120 -5.09 -5.22 -5.53
C ALA A 120 -6.53 -5.66 -5.25
N ILE A 121 -7.22 -4.90 -4.41
CA ILE A 121 -8.65 -5.02 -4.12
C ILE A 121 -9.38 -3.94 -4.91
N SER A 122 -10.55 -4.24 -5.42
CA SER A 122 -11.22 -3.38 -6.40
C SER A 122 -12.62 -2.98 -5.97
N PHE A 123 -13.01 -1.78 -6.38
CA PHE A 123 -14.29 -1.16 -6.10
C PHE A 123 -14.83 -0.50 -7.37
N LEU A 124 -16.14 -0.44 -7.54
CA LEU A 124 -16.78 0.15 -8.69
C LEU A 124 -17.44 1.49 -8.34
N ARG A 125 -17.18 2.50 -9.16
CA ARG A 125 -17.98 3.74 -9.21
C ARG A 125 -18.97 3.66 -10.37
N GLU A 126 -20.17 4.16 -10.19
CA GLU A 126 -21.14 4.32 -11.28
C GLU A 126 -21.02 5.71 -11.92
N ASN A 127 -20.47 6.66 -11.18
CA ASN A 127 -20.13 7.99 -11.67
C ASN A 127 -18.89 8.52 -10.91
N GLU A 128 -18.30 9.60 -11.40
CA GLU A 128 -17.03 10.14 -10.89
C GLU A 128 -17.09 10.61 -9.42
N THR A 129 -18.29 10.95 -8.94
CA THR A 129 -18.49 11.49 -7.58
C THR A 129 -18.89 10.44 -6.55
N ASP A 130 -19.08 9.17 -6.98
CA ASP A 130 -19.46 8.10 -6.08
C ASP A 130 -18.32 7.71 -5.12
N ASN A 131 -18.72 7.32 -3.91
CA ASN A 131 -17.81 6.61 -3.02
C ASN A 131 -17.64 5.17 -3.47
N ALA A 132 -16.52 4.85 -4.11
CA ALA A 132 -16.24 3.51 -4.62
C ALA A 132 -16.29 2.41 -3.56
N TYR A 133 -15.91 2.71 -2.31
CA TYR A 133 -15.89 1.73 -1.22
C TYR A 133 -17.28 1.16 -0.87
N ALA A 134 -18.35 1.81 -1.32
CA ALA A 134 -19.69 1.27 -1.16
C ALA A 134 -20.02 0.09 -2.09
N LYS A 135 -19.22 -0.12 -3.15
CA LYS A 135 -19.43 -1.17 -4.15
C LYS A 135 -18.15 -2.00 -4.37
N PRO A 136 -17.80 -2.88 -3.43
CA PRO A 136 -16.66 -3.78 -3.61
C PRO A 136 -16.92 -4.76 -4.77
N ILE A 137 -15.92 -4.92 -5.63
CA ILE A 137 -15.92 -5.96 -6.67
C ILE A 137 -15.40 -7.22 -6.02
N THR A 138 -16.30 -8.05 -5.51
CA THR A 138 -15.96 -9.25 -4.76
C THR A 138 -15.48 -10.39 -5.66
N GLY A 139 -14.62 -11.23 -5.09
CA GLY A 139 -14.13 -12.44 -5.75
C GLY A 139 -13.09 -12.20 -6.83
N VAL A 140 -12.49 -11.00 -6.93
CA VAL A 140 -11.33 -10.73 -7.79
C VAL A 140 -10.23 -10.06 -6.98
N ILE A 141 -9.04 -10.68 -6.97
CA ILE A 141 -7.86 -10.14 -6.31
C ILE A 141 -6.67 -10.32 -7.25
N SER A 142 -5.92 -9.26 -7.52
CA SER A 142 -4.68 -9.37 -8.26
C SER A 142 -3.47 -9.36 -7.30
N HIS A 143 -2.52 -10.25 -7.56
CA HIS A 143 -1.25 -10.33 -6.85
C HIS A 143 -0.19 -9.67 -7.71
N VAL A 144 0.38 -8.59 -7.22
CA VAL A 144 1.34 -7.77 -7.95
C VAL A 144 2.71 -7.89 -7.32
N ASP A 145 3.66 -8.36 -8.12
CA ASP A 145 5.07 -8.39 -7.79
C ASP A 145 5.70 -7.05 -8.21
N LEU A 146 6.01 -6.22 -7.23
CA LEU A 146 6.59 -4.90 -7.46
C LEU A 146 8.08 -4.97 -7.83
N THR A 147 8.77 -6.03 -7.43
CA THR A 147 10.17 -6.27 -7.81
C THR A 147 10.27 -6.55 -9.30
N LEU A 148 9.35 -7.36 -9.82
CA LEU A 148 9.26 -7.69 -11.24
C LEU A 148 8.35 -6.75 -12.04
N GLN A 149 7.65 -5.84 -11.37
CA GLN A 149 6.70 -4.88 -11.96
C GLN A 149 5.64 -5.56 -12.84
N LYS A 150 5.01 -6.61 -12.32
CA LYS A 150 3.97 -7.34 -13.04
C LYS A 150 2.90 -7.94 -12.14
N VAL A 151 1.71 -8.18 -12.69
CA VAL A 151 0.70 -9.03 -12.08
C VAL A 151 1.10 -10.48 -12.27
N THR A 152 1.37 -11.19 -11.19
CA THR A 152 1.78 -12.59 -11.24
C THR A 152 0.58 -13.52 -11.25
N HIS A 153 -0.49 -13.16 -10.53
CA HIS A 153 -1.69 -13.97 -10.43
C HIS A 153 -2.94 -13.10 -10.29
N VAL A 154 -4.05 -13.57 -10.86
CA VAL A 154 -5.38 -13.00 -10.66
C VAL A 154 -6.28 -14.11 -10.14
N GLU A 155 -6.75 -13.96 -8.90
CA GLU A 155 -7.79 -14.82 -8.35
C GLU A 155 -9.15 -14.39 -8.93
N ASP A 156 -9.94 -15.35 -9.43
CA ASP A 156 -11.32 -15.13 -9.85
C ASP A 156 -12.19 -16.23 -9.23
N HIS A 157 -12.84 -15.91 -8.13
CA HIS A 157 -13.70 -16.83 -7.36
C HIS A 157 -15.16 -16.86 -7.86
N GLY A 158 -15.40 -16.36 -9.08
CA GLY A 158 -16.73 -16.29 -9.67
C GLY A 158 -17.47 -14.98 -9.41
N VAL A 159 -18.61 -14.85 -10.06
CA VAL A 159 -19.41 -13.62 -10.03
C VAL A 159 -20.28 -13.60 -8.78
N VAL A 160 -20.13 -12.55 -7.99
CA VAL A 160 -21.01 -12.25 -6.86
C VAL A 160 -21.77 -10.97 -7.20
N GLU A 161 -23.08 -10.98 -6.97
CA GLU A 161 -23.93 -9.83 -7.25
C GLU A 161 -23.52 -8.63 -6.38
N MET A 162 -23.27 -7.49 -7.03
CA MET A 162 -22.92 -6.27 -6.32
C MET A 162 -24.17 -5.61 -5.72
N PRO A 163 -24.03 -4.86 -4.62
CA PRO A 163 -25.11 -4.08 -4.04
C PRO A 163 -25.72 -3.11 -5.08
N LYS A 164 -27.05 -3.06 -5.15
CA LYS A 164 -27.78 -2.13 -6.04
C LYS A 164 -27.91 -0.73 -5.46
N ALA A 165 -27.56 -0.55 -4.19
CA ALA A 165 -27.66 0.75 -3.53
C ALA A 165 -26.63 1.74 -4.05
N HIS A 166 -27.05 2.97 -4.28
CA HIS A 166 -26.16 4.09 -4.57
C HIS A 166 -25.66 4.71 -3.27
N ALA A 167 -24.37 4.76 -3.07
CA ALA A 167 -23.78 5.48 -1.97
C ALA A 167 -23.35 6.87 -2.45
N ARG A 168 -24.27 7.79 -2.38
CA ARG A 168 -23.98 9.22 -2.54
C ARG A 168 -23.77 9.80 -1.15
N TYR A 169 -22.59 10.36 -0.92
CA TYR A 169 -22.29 11.12 0.30
C TYR A 169 -22.02 12.56 -0.07
#